data_7f1189e8348d13fdd38c272af296676e
#
_entry.id   7f1189e8348d13fdd38c272af296676e
#
_cell.length_a   1.000
_cell.length_b   1.000
_cell.length_c   1.000
_cell.angle_alpha   90.00
_cell.angle_beta   90.00
_cell.angle_gamma   90.00
#
_symmetry.space_group_name_H-M   'P 1'
#
loop_
_entity.id
_entity.type
_entity.pdbx_description
1 polymer ?
#
loop_
_entity_poly.entity_id
_entity_poly.type
_entity_poly.pdbx_seq_one_letter_code
_entity_poly.pdbx_strand_id
1 'polypeptide(L)'
;EGTQVPANGMYVVTPKGVVMFDTPWDTTQFQPLLDSISLKHHKTVVMCIATHWHSDKTAGLEYYKHRGIKTYTTILTDELSKKNDKKRAEFLMAKDTVFNFGQYSFETYYPGEGHTSDNIVVWFENEKILYGGCLIKGVDETDLGYLGDANKKEYASTLKRVQRKCRNPKFIIIAHNDWKNIHSLKHSLMLAKKLKRNNN
;
A
#
# COMPACT_ATOMS: atom_id res chain seq x y z
N GLU A 1 5.18 26.39 6.21
CA GLU A 1 4.16 25.84 5.30
C GLU A 1 4.68 24.52 4.75
N GLY A 2 4.05 23.39 5.13
CA GLY A 2 4.47 22.06 4.68
C GLY A 2 4.13 21.84 3.20
N THR A 3 5.04 21.25 2.46
CA THR A 3 4.78 20.86 1.06
C THR A 3 3.69 19.77 1.05
N GLN A 4 2.59 20.02 0.36
CA GLN A 4 1.56 19.00 0.15
C GLN A 4 2.11 17.92 -0.79
N VAL A 5 2.17 16.69 -0.31
CA VAL A 5 2.55 15.54 -1.12
C VAL A 5 1.29 14.82 -1.57
N PRO A 6 1.01 14.75 -2.89
CA PRO A 6 -0.13 14.00 -3.39
C PRO A 6 -0.05 12.54 -2.94
N ALA A 7 -1.15 12.01 -2.41
CA ALA A 7 -1.23 10.62 -1.99
C ALA A 7 -2.43 9.92 -2.63
N ASN A 8 -2.19 8.74 -3.19
CA ASN A 8 -3.22 7.86 -3.72
C ASN A 8 -3.49 6.75 -2.71
N GLY A 9 -4.74 6.55 -2.38
CA GLY A 9 -5.25 5.33 -1.79
C GLY A 9 -6.07 4.56 -2.81
N MET A 10 -6.39 3.32 -2.53
CA MET A 10 -7.30 2.51 -3.33
C MET A 10 -8.41 1.95 -2.47
N TYR A 11 -9.59 1.85 -3.01
CA TYR A 11 -10.64 1.03 -2.42
C TYR A 11 -11.35 0.18 -3.46
N VAL A 12 -11.90 -0.93 -3.03
CA VAL A 12 -12.66 -1.86 -3.86
C VAL A 12 -14.09 -1.98 -3.32
N VAL A 13 -15.05 -1.75 -4.21
CA VAL A 13 -16.48 -1.92 -3.88
C VAL A 13 -16.87 -3.36 -4.14
N THR A 14 -17.30 -4.05 -3.08
CA THR A 14 -17.69 -5.46 -3.14
C THR A 14 -19.17 -5.64 -2.77
N PRO A 15 -19.77 -6.81 -3.00
CA PRO A 15 -21.13 -7.08 -2.52
C PRO A 15 -21.28 -6.95 -0.99
N LYS A 16 -20.21 -7.23 -0.23
CA LYS A 16 -20.19 -7.23 1.24
C LYS A 16 -19.78 -5.89 1.87
N GLY A 17 -19.54 -4.85 1.08
CA GLY A 17 -19.04 -3.54 1.53
C GLY A 17 -17.77 -3.11 0.82
N VAL A 18 -17.14 -2.06 1.30
CA VAL A 18 -15.94 -1.49 0.68
C VAL A 18 -14.70 -1.89 1.47
N VAL A 19 -13.67 -2.34 0.76
CA VAL A 19 -12.33 -2.62 1.30
C VAL A 19 -11.39 -1.49 0.88
N MET A 20 -10.73 -0.88 1.84
CA MET A 20 -9.73 0.18 1.62
C MET A 20 -8.31 -0.37 1.77
N PHE A 21 -7.40 0.20 1.00
CA PHE A 21 -5.96 -0.02 1.09
C PHE A 21 -5.29 1.31 1.42
N ASP A 22 -4.59 1.31 2.54
CA ASP A 22 -3.99 2.47 3.19
C ASP A 22 -4.99 3.51 3.69
N THR A 23 -4.56 4.36 4.58
CA THR A 23 -5.36 5.45 5.13
C THR A 23 -4.83 6.79 4.64
N PRO A 24 -5.66 7.85 4.56
CA PRO A 24 -5.12 9.19 4.39
C PRO A 24 -4.09 9.53 5.47
N TRP A 25 -3.10 10.34 5.14
CA TRP A 25 -2.18 10.90 6.12
C TRP A 25 -2.84 12.03 6.93
N ASP A 26 -3.61 12.86 6.23
CA ASP A 26 -4.37 13.94 6.84
C ASP A 26 -5.55 13.38 7.65
N THR A 27 -5.48 13.55 8.96
CA THR A 27 -6.48 13.04 9.91
C THR A 27 -7.86 13.68 9.73
N THR A 28 -7.93 14.87 9.15
CA THR A 28 -9.20 15.56 8.86
C THR A 28 -9.99 14.89 7.74
N GLN A 29 -9.35 14.04 6.94
CA GLN A 29 -9.94 13.36 5.79
C GLN A 29 -10.55 12.00 6.11
N PHE A 30 -10.40 11.47 7.33
CA PHE A 30 -10.88 10.13 7.65
C PHE A 30 -12.40 10.00 7.53
N GLN A 31 -13.17 10.87 8.17
CA GLN A 31 -14.61 10.83 8.08
C GLN A 31 -15.13 11.29 6.72
N PRO A 32 -14.67 12.40 6.13
CA PRO A 32 -15.09 12.81 4.79
C PRO A 32 -14.92 11.73 3.72
N LEU A 33 -13.84 10.93 3.79
CA LEU A 33 -13.63 9.81 2.88
C LEU A 33 -14.68 8.71 3.06
N LEU A 34 -14.98 8.33 4.32
CA LEU A 34 -16.02 7.34 4.62
C LEU A 34 -17.39 7.80 4.13
N ASP A 35 -17.74 9.06 4.38
CA ASP A 35 -19.01 9.66 3.96
C ASP A 35 -19.11 9.71 2.43
N SER A 36 -18.05 10.12 1.75
CA SER A 36 -17.98 10.15 0.28
C SER A 36 -18.16 8.76 -0.33
N ILE A 37 -17.52 7.75 0.23
CA ILE A 37 -17.66 6.34 -0.21
C ILE A 37 -19.09 5.87 0.00
N SER A 38 -19.65 6.12 1.18
CA SER A 38 -21.02 5.73 1.51
C SER A 38 -22.06 6.40 0.60
N LEU A 39 -21.92 7.71 0.39
CA LEU A 39 -22.81 8.48 -0.50
C LEU A 39 -22.73 7.98 -1.95
N LYS A 40 -21.52 7.76 -2.45
CA LYS A 40 -21.29 7.38 -3.85
C LYS A 40 -21.73 5.95 -4.18
N HIS A 41 -21.54 5.03 -3.25
CA HIS A 41 -21.70 3.59 -3.52
C HIS A 41 -22.85 2.95 -2.75
N HIS A 42 -23.52 3.68 -1.85
CA HIS A 42 -24.55 3.17 -0.94
C HIS A 42 -24.06 1.95 -0.15
N LYS A 43 -22.75 1.96 0.24
CA LYS A 43 -22.05 0.89 0.96
C LYS A 43 -21.10 1.50 1.97
N THR A 44 -20.95 0.82 3.11
CA THR A 44 -19.98 1.19 4.14
C THR A 44 -18.63 0.54 3.91
N VAL A 45 -17.58 1.19 4.41
CA VAL A 45 -16.26 0.57 4.52
C VAL A 45 -16.31 -0.49 5.62
N VAL A 46 -15.89 -1.70 5.29
CA VAL A 46 -15.91 -2.86 6.21
C VAL A 46 -14.51 -3.33 6.61
N MET A 47 -13.50 -2.91 5.83
CA MET A 47 -12.12 -3.31 6.04
C MET A 47 -11.14 -2.25 5.53
N CYS A 48 -10.01 -2.10 6.23
CA CYS A 48 -8.86 -1.32 5.80
C CYS A 48 -7.57 -2.12 6.03
N ILE A 49 -6.70 -2.19 5.05
CA ILE A 49 -5.40 -2.88 5.11
C ILE A 49 -4.30 -1.84 4.89
N ALA A 50 -3.37 -1.68 5.84
CA ALA A 50 -2.21 -0.81 5.66
C ALA A 50 -1.02 -1.60 5.14
N THR A 51 -0.30 -1.02 4.15
CA THR A 51 0.75 -1.71 3.39
C THR A 51 2.14 -1.63 4.01
N HIS A 52 2.37 -0.69 4.92
CA HIS A 52 3.57 -0.59 5.76
C HIS A 52 3.36 0.41 6.91
N TRP A 53 4.34 0.55 7.79
CA TRP A 53 4.21 1.25 9.08
C TRP A 53 4.18 2.78 9.03
N HIS A 54 4.50 3.45 7.93
CA HIS A 54 4.51 4.90 7.84
C HIS A 54 3.11 5.52 8.06
N SER A 55 3.08 6.75 8.56
CA SER A 55 1.81 7.43 8.92
C SER A 55 0.90 7.67 7.72
N ASP A 56 1.43 7.81 6.51
CA ASP A 56 0.64 7.94 5.28
C ASP A 56 -0.09 6.64 4.87
N LYS A 57 0.07 5.57 5.70
CA LYS A 57 -0.64 4.29 5.56
C LYS A 57 -1.41 3.91 6.81
N THR A 58 -0.91 4.28 7.99
CA THR A 58 -1.41 3.78 9.28
C THR A 58 -2.20 4.81 10.07
N ALA A 59 -2.13 6.12 9.76
CA ALA A 59 -2.66 7.19 10.61
C ALA A 59 -4.13 7.01 11.00
N GLY A 60 -4.97 6.46 10.10
CA GLY A 60 -6.41 6.27 10.32
C GLY A 60 -6.79 4.92 10.95
N LEU A 61 -5.86 3.98 11.20
CA LEU A 61 -6.21 2.62 11.62
C LEU A 61 -7.04 2.58 12.91
N GLU A 62 -6.61 3.31 13.95
CA GLU A 62 -7.36 3.36 15.22
C GLU A 62 -8.71 4.07 15.06
N TYR A 63 -8.76 5.13 14.25
CA TYR A 63 -10.00 5.84 13.95
C TYR A 63 -11.03 4.93 13.29
N TYR A 64 -10.61 4.13 12.31
CA TYR A 64 -11.47 3.19 11.61
C TYR A 64 -11.88 2.01 12.49
N LYS A 65 -10.96 1.47 13.28
CA LYS A 65 -11.25 0.44 14.27
C LYS A 65 -12.36 0.86 15.24
N HIS A 66 -12.31 2.09 15.80
CA HIS A 66 -13.34 2.61 16.69
C HIS A 66 -14.72 2.78 16.01
N ARG A 67 -14.80 2.69 14.69
CA ARG A 67 -16.03 2.69 13.90
C ARG A 67 -16.46 1.30 13.45
N GLY A 68 -15.88 0.26 13.99
CA GLY A 68 -16.18 -1.14 13.66
C GLY A 68 -15.65 -1.58 12.29
N ILE A 69 -14.77 -0.80 11.66
CA ILE A 69 -14.07 -1.18 10.43
C ILE A 69 -12.90 -2.08 10.81
N LYS A 70 -12.87 -3.31 10.28
CA LYS A 70 -11.77 -4.24 10.53
C LYS A 70 -10.47 -3.71 9.93
N THR A 71 -9.46 -3.51 10.75
CA THR A 71 -8.14 -3.01 10.30
C THR A 71 -7.10 -4.10 10.34
N TYR A 72 -6.27 -4.18 9.30
CA TYR A 72 -5.27 -5.24 9.11
C TYR A 72 -3.90 -4.67 8.81
N THR A 73 -2.87 -5.29 9.37
CA THR A 73 -1.46 -5.11 9.00
C THR A 73 -0.73 -6.46 9.08
N THR A 74 0.50 -6.52 8.58
CA THR A 74 1.37 -7.66 8.89
C THR A 74 1.85 -7.58 10.35
N ILE A 75 2.31 -8.69 10.92
CA ILE A 75 2.95 -8.71 12.24
C ILE A 75 4.14 -7.74 12.26
N LEU A 76 4.97 -7.76 11.23
CA LEU A 76 6.14 -6.87 11.14
C LEU A 76 5.74 -5.39 11.07
N THR A 77 4.68 -5.05 10.34
CA THR A 77 4.12 -3.69 10.31
C THR A 77 3.65 -3.25 11.69
N ASP A 78 2.99 -4.14 12.44
CA ASP A 78 2.53 -3.85 13.80
C ASP A 78 3.70 -3.61 14.76
N GLU A 79 4.74 -4.46 14.71
CA GLU A 79 5.96 -4.31 15.51
C GLU A 79 6.65 -2.98 15.24
N LEU A 80 6.81 -2.61 13.96
CA LEU A 80 7.41 -1.33 13.57
C LEU A 80 6.52 -0.14 13.93
N SER A 81 5.22 -0.26 13.79
CA SER A 81 4.26 0.75 14.23
C SER A 81 4.36 0.99 15.73
N LYS A 82 4.42 -0.08 16.54
CA LYS A 82 4.63 0.02 17.99
C LYS A 82 5.97 0.69 18.33
N LYS A 83 7.05 0.26 17.67
CA LYS A 83 8.40 0.81 17.90
C LYS A 83 8.51 2.30 17.58
N ASN A 84 7.76 2.77 16.58
CA ASN A 84 7.83 4.15 16.07
C ASN A 84 6.61 5.01 16.46
N ASP A 85 5.83 4.57 17.47
CA ASP A 85 4.65 5.28 17.98
C ASP A 85 3.63 5.62 16.88
N LYS A 86 3.34 4.66 16.00
CA LYS A 86 2.34 4.78 14.94
C LYS A 86 1.05 4.04 15.31
N LYS A 87 -0.03 4.36 14.59
CA LYS A 87 -1.33 3.73 14.81
C LYS A 87 -1.29 2.25 14.38
N ARG A 88 -2.00 1.41 15.14
CA ARG A 88 -1.93 -0.04 15.02
C ARG A 88 -3.27 -0.63 14.58
N ALA A 89 -3.20 -1.70 13.81
CA ALA A 89 -4.39 -2.44 13.37
C ALA A 89 -4.94 -3.36 14.46
N GLU A 90 -6.17 -3.83 14.26
CA GLU A 90 -6.84 -4.80 15.13
C GLU A 90 -6.39 -6.24 14.83
N PHE A 91 -6.24 -6.57 13.53
CA PHE A 91 -5.91 -7.92 13.06
C PHE A 91 -4.53 -7.95 12.42
N LEU A 92 -3.79 -9.03 12.69
CA LEU A 92 -2.42 -9.21 12.22
C LEU A 92 -2.33 -10.37 11.24
N MET A 93 -1.70 -10.14 10.10
CA MET A 93 -1.40 -11.16 9.11
C MET A 93 0.01 -11.72 9.34
N ALA A 94 0.11 -13.02 9.63
CA ALA A 94 1.40 -13.68 9.84
C ALA A 94 2.12 -14.08 8.55
N LYS A 95 1.42 -14.08 7.42
CA LYS A 95 1.90 -14.47 6.10
C LYS A 95 1.08 -13.81 5.00
N ASP A 96 1.48 -13.99 3.76
CA ASP A 96 0.68 -13.63 2.61
C ASP A 96 -0.73 -14.21 2.75
N THR A 97 -1.73 -13.36 2.57
CA THR A 97 -3.12 -13.70 2.90
C THR A 97 -4.03 -13.40 1.72
N VAL A 98 -4.87 -14.39 1.36
CA VAL A 98 -5.91 -14.21 0.34
C VAL A 98 -7.22 -13.82 1.01
N PHE A 99 -7.81 -12.72 0.56
CA PHE A 99 -9.12 -12.26 1.00
C PHE A 99 -10.16 -12.48 -0.09
N ASN A 100 -11.34 -13.01 0.31
CA ASN A 100 -12.43 -13.32 -0.62
C ASN A 100 -13.69 -12.53 -0.28
N PHE A 101 -14.17 -11.76 -1.26
CA PHE A 101 -15.37 -10.92 -1.15
C PHE A 101 -16.35 -11.22 -2.31
N GLY A 102 -17.03 -12.37 -2.21
CA GLY A 102 -17.88 -12.86 -3.29
C GLY A 102 -17.05 -13.28 -4.50
N GLN A 103 -17.27 -12.62 -5.64
CA GLN A 103 -16.53 -12.87 -6.88
C GLN A 103 -15.14 -12.22 -6.91
N TYR A 104 -14.85 -11.30 -5.97
CA TYR A 104 -13.57 -10.61 -5.90
C TYR A 104 -12.64 -11.30 -4.92
N SER A 105 -11.39 -11.48 -5.32
CA SER A 105 -10.32 -11.94 -4.44
C SER A 105 -9.05 -11.12 -4.67
N PHE A 106 -8.31 -10.91 -3.62
CA PHE A 106 -6.99 -10.31 -3.69
C PHE A 106 -6.05 -10.94 -2.66
N GLU A 107 -4.78 -10.86 -2.93
CA GLU A 107 -3.72 -11.38 -2.06
C GLU A 107 -2.84 -10.23 -1.59
N THR A 108 -2.57 -10.18 -0.28
CA THR A 108 -1.47 -9.40 0.26
C THR A 108 -0.19 -10.19 0.09
N TYR A 109 0.85 -9.58 -0.47
CA TYR A 109 2.11 -10.24 -0.75
C TYR A 109 3.29 -9.45 -0.19
N TYR A 110 4.12 -10.13 0.62
CA TYR A 110 5.38 -9.59 1.11
C TYR A 110 6.53 -9.97 0.17
N PRO A 111 7.01 -9.07 -0.66
CA PRO A 111 8.08 -9.37 -1.62
C PRO A 111 9.47 -9.28 -0.99
N GLY A 112 9.59 -8.89 0.27
CA GLY A 112 10.81 -8.57 0.98
C GLY A 112 11.00 -7.07 1.21
N GLU A 113 12.11 -6.72 1.84
CA GLU A 113 12.45 -5.35 2.20
C GLU A 113 12.72 -4.48 0.95
N GLY A 114 12.27 -3.23 0.98
CA GLY A 114 12.44 -2.29 -0.13
C GLY A 114 12.33 -0.86 0.35
N HIS A 115 11.18 -0.22 0.16
CA HIS A 115 10.88 1.12 0.69
C HIS A 115 10.93 1.15 2.22
N THR A 116 10.43 0.10 2.84
CA THR A 116 10.58 -0.22 4.26
C THR A 116 10.86 -1.72 4.41
N SER A 117 11.19 -2.18 5.60
CA SER A 117 11.42 -3.62 5.85
C SER A 117 10.14 -4.46 5.84
N ASP A 118 8.97 -3.82 6.02
CA ASP A 118 7.66 -4.47 6.18
C ASP A 118 6.72 -4.28 4.97
N ASN A 119 7.15 -3.59 3.92
CA ASN A 119 6.26 -3.22 2.82
C ASN A 119 5.65 -4.45 2.13
N ILE A 120 4.33 -4.43 1.98
CA ILE A 120 3.58 -5.39 1.17
C ILE A 120 2.98 -4.71 -0.05
N VAL A 121 2.63 -5.52 -1.04
CA VAL A 121 1.79 -5.12 -2.17
C VAL A 121 0.49 -5.91 -2.14
N VAL A 122 -0.54 -5.43 -2.86
CA VAL A 122 -1.80 -6.15 -2.99
C VAL A 122 -2.01 -6.51 -4.46
N TRP A 123 -2.29 -7.78 -4.72
CA TRP A 123 -2.45 -8.32 -6.06
C TRP A 123 -3.85 -8.88 -6.30
N PHE A 124 -4.51 -8.36 -7.32
CA PHE A 124 -5.78 -8.83 -7.84
C PHE A 124 -5.50 -9.64 -9.11
N GLU A 125 -5.37 -10.96 -8.95
CA GLU A 125 -4.92 -11.86 -10.02
C GLU A 125 -5.89 -11.84 -11.21
N ASN A 126 -7.20 -11.87 -10.96
CA ASN A 126 -8.21 -11.92 -12.01
C ASN A 126 -8.30 -10.59 -12.79
N GLU A 127 -8.31 -9.48 -12.09
CA GLU A 127 -8.42 -8.12 -12.63
C GLU A 127 -7.09 -7.60 -13.18
N LYS A 128 -5.97 -8.26 -12.81
CA LYS A 128 -4.59 -7.82 -13.14
C LYS A 128 -4.30 -6.41 -12.60
N ILE A 129 -4.74 -6.13 -11.37
CA ILE A 129 -4.47 -4.87 -10.68
C ILE A 129 -3.40 -5.11 -9.61
N LEU A 130 -2.33 -4.33 -9.65
CA LEU A 130 -1.28 -4.29 -8.65
C LEU A 130 -1.38 -2.98 -7.85
N TYR A 131 -1.71 -3.08 -6.56
CA TYR A 131 -1.52 -1.97 -5.65
C TYR A 131 -0.11 -2.06 -5.07
N GLY A 132 0.77 -1.20 -5.57
CA GLY A 132 2.20 -1.20 -5.23
C GLY A 132 2.57 -0.28 -4.07
N GLY A 133 1.65 0.60 -3.65
CA GLY A 133 1.90 1.55 -2.56
C GLY A 133 3.16 2.38 -2.78
N CYS A 134 3.91 2.64 -1.70
CA CYS A 134 5.16 3.41 -1.75
C CYS A 134 6.36 2.63 -2.29
N LEU A 135 6.25 1.30 -2.40
CA LEU A 135 7.31 0.46 -2.95
C LEU A 135 7.56 0.75 -4.43
N ILE A 136 6.52 1.11 -5.18
CA ILE A 136 6.59 1.40 -6.61
C ILE A 136 6.46 2.91 -6.84
N LYS A 137 7.35 3.48 -7.64
CA LYS A 137 7.41 4.90 -7.99
C LYS A 137 6.90 5.17 -9.40
N GLY A 138 6.34 6.36 -9.62
CA GLY A 138 5.89 6.81 -10.92
C GLY A 138 7.02 6.92 -11.95
N VAL A 139 6.67 6.91 -13.23
CA VAL A 139 7.67 7.01 -14.31
C VAL A 139 8.32 8.39 -14.40
N ASP A 140 7.69 9.42 -13.84
CA ASP A 140 8.19 10.79 -13.80
C ASP A 140 9.17 11.02 -12.62
N GLU A 141 9.29 10.03 -11.72
CA GLU A 141 10.22 10.12 -10.61
C GLU A 141 11.66 9.88 -11.07
N THR A 142 12.58 10.70 -10.58
CA THR A 142 14.01 10.59 -10.89
C THR A 142 14.77 9.68 -9.93
N ASP A 143 14.19 9.39 -8.76
CA ASP A 143 14.76 8.55 -7.70
C ASP A 143 13.65 7.75 -6.98
N LEU A 144 14.03 7.08 -5.89
CA LEU A 144 13.10 6.25 -5.09
C LEU A 144 12.47 7.01 -3.92
N GLY A 145 12.63 8.33 -3.87
CA GLY A 145 12.10 9.21 -2.81
C GLY A 145 12.76 8.96 -1.46
N TYR A 146 11.99 9.02 -0.39
CA TYR A 146 12.51 8.82 0.96
C TYR A 146 13.11 7.43 1.15
N LEU A 147 14.38 7.39 1.54
CA LEU A 147 15.20 6.18 1.70
C LEU A 147 15.74 5.99 3.13
N GLY A 148 15.22 6.76 4.11
CA GLY A 148 15.67 6.66 5.52
C GLY A 148 15.41 5.29 6.13
N ASP A 149 14.29 4.66 5.79
CA ASP A 149 13.88 3.35 6.30
C ASP A 149 14.00 2.23 5.24
N ALA A 150 14.62 2.55 4.09
CA ALA A 150 14.70 1.63 2.97
C ALA A 150 15.88 0.65 3.10
N ASN A 151 15.65 -0.61 2.70
CA ASN A 151 16.76 -1.52 2.42
C ASN A 151 17.26 -1.32 0.98
N LYS A 152 18.24 -0.42 0.83
CA LYS A 152 18.81 -0.04 -0.48
C LYS A 152 19.45 -1.23 -1.22
N LYS A 153 19.98 -2.22 -0.50
CA LYS A 153 20.62 -3.42 -1.08
C LYS A 153 19.60 -4.39 -1.66
N GLU A 154 18.46 -4.56 -0.97
CA GLU A 154 17.42 -5.52 -1.34
C GLU A 154 16.35 -4.93 -2.26
N TYR A 155 16.21 -3.61 -2.35
CA TYR A 155 15.11 -2.94 -3.07
C TYR A 155 14.92 -3.49 -4.49
N ALA A 156 16.00 -3.62 -5.27
CA ALA A 156 15.94 -4.15 -6.63
C ALA A 156 15.51 -5.63 -6.68
N SER A 157 15.96 -6.45 -5.71
CA SER A 157 15.58 -7.86 -5.59
C SER A 157 14.09 -7.99 -5.23
N THR A 158 13.60 -7.13 -4.34
CA THR A 158 12.20 -7.04 -3.94
C THR A 158 11.30 -6.72 -5.12
N LEU A 159 11.62 -5.68 -5.90
CA LEU A 159 10.86 -5.34 -7.11
C LEU A 159 10.86 -6.44 -8.16
N LYS A 160 11.95 -7.20 -8.29
CA LYS A 160 11.97 -8.40 -9.16
C LYS A 160 11.06 -9.50 -8.67
N ARG A 161 10.92 -9.68 -7.35
CA ARG A 161 9.96 -10.63 -6.77
C ARG A 161 8.52 -10.20 -7.05
N VAL A 162 8.19 -8.91 -6.91
CA VAL A 162 6.89 -8.36 -7.33
C VAL A 162 6.64 -8.64 -8.81
N GLN A 163 7.59 -8.36 -9.70
CA GLN A 163 7.44 -8.58 -11.13
C GLN A 163 7.20 -10.06 -11.50
N ARG A 164 7.80 -10.99 -10.75
CA ARG A 164 7.60 -12.44 -10.97
C ARG A 164 6.25 -12.93 -10.46
N LYS A 165 5.79 -12.41 -9.33
CA LYS A 165 4.50 -12.78 -8.72
C LYS A 165 3.34 -12.13 -9.46
N CYS A 166 3.38 -10.83 -9.66
CA CYS A 166 2.29 -10.04 -10.26
C CYS A 166 2.52 -9.90 -11.77
N ARG A 167 2.17 -10.95 -12.53
CA ARG A 167 2.46 -11.02 -13.96
C ARG A 167 1.45 -10.25 -14.79
N ASN A 168 1.97 -9.45 -15.74
CA ASN A 168 1.19 -8.71 -16.73
C ASN A 168 0.08 -7.84 -16.08
N PRO A 169 0.41 -6.96 -15.12
CA PRO A 169 -0.58 -6.06 -14.55
C PRO A 169 -1.13 -5.15 -15.63
N LYS A 170 -2.45 -4.97 -15.65
CA LYS A 170 -3.15 -3.99 -16.49
C LYS A 170 -3.12 -2.60 -15.85
N PHE A 171 -3.10 -2.57 -14.51
CA PHE A 171 -3.02 -1.35 -13.71
C PHE A 171 -2.01 -1.54 -12.59
N ILE A 172 -1.21 -0.48 -12.35
CA ILE A 172 -0.26 -0.41 -11.23
C ILE A 172 -0.58 0.85 -10.45
N ILE A 173 -1.21 0.70 -9.29
CA ILE A 173 -1.59 1.81 -8.43
C ILE A 173 -0.43 2.09 -7.48
N ILE A 174 0.11 3.29 -7.54
CA ILE A 174 1.22 3.77 -6.71
C ILE A 174 0.73 4.79 -5.69
N ALA A 175 1.45 4.96 -4.58
CA ALA A 175 1.00 5.82 -3.49
C ALA A 175 1.11 7.31 -3.78
N HIS A 176 2.04 7.74 -4.63
CA HIS A 176 2.30 9.16 -4.90
C HIS A 176 2.35 9.44 -6.39
N ASN A 177 1.89 10.65 -6.80
CA ASN A 177 1.88 11.13 -8.18
C ASN A 177 0.98 10.32 -9.14
N ASP A 178 1.20 10.39 -10.46
CA ASP A 178 0.32 9.75 -11.45
C ASP A 178 0.50 8.24 -11.51
N TRP A 179 -0.57 7.49 -11.24
CA TRP A 179 -0.62 6.03 -11.26
C TRP A 179 -1.00 5.42 -12.61
N LYS A 180 -1.33 6.23 -13.63
CA LYS A 180 -1.88 5.73 -14.91
C LYS A 180 -0.88 4.96 -15.77
N ASN A 181 0.41 4.99 -15.42
CA ASN A 181 1.45 4.38 -16.25
C ASN A 181 1.81 2.97 -15.78
N ILE A 182 1.55 1.97 -16.63
CA ILE A 182 1.85 0.55 -16.36
C ILE A 182 3.36 0.22 -16.31
N HIS A 183 4.22 1.15 -16.72
CA HIS A 183 5.69 0.97 -16.66
C HIS A 183 6.29 1.33 -15.31
N SER A 184 5.52 1.80 -14.35
CA SER A 184 5.97 2.24 -13.02
C SER A 184 6.83 1.18 -12.31
N LEU A 185 6.46 -0.10 -12.36
CA LEU A 185 7.25 -1.18 -11.76
C LEU A 185 8.61 -1.36 -12.45
N LYS A 186 8.65 -1.31 -13.79
CA LYS A 186 9.89 -1.42 -14.56
C LYS A 186 10.80 -0.22 -14.31
N HIS A 187 10.22 0.97 -14.24
CA HIS A 187 10.93 2.21 -13.92
C HIS A 187 11.54 2.16 -12.52
N SER A 188 10.75 1.81 -11.50
CA SER A 188 11.25 1.65 -10.12
C SER A 188 12.39 0.65 -10.03
N LEU A 189 12.31 -0.47 -10.76
CA LEU A 189 13.40 -1.45 -10.82
C LEU A 189 14.67 -0.86 -11.45
N MET A 190 14.55 0.01 -12.45
CA MET A 190 15.69 0.71 -13.03
C MET A 190 16.33 1.66 -12.00
N LEU A 191 15.55 2.45 -11.28
CA LEU A 191 16.03 3.34 -10.22
C LEU A 191 16.71 2.56 -9.10
N ALA A 192 16.13 1.45 -8.64
CA ALA A 192 16.69 0.61 -7.59
C ALA A 192 18.05 -0.03 -8.00
N LYS A 193 18.20 -0.38 -9.27
CA LYS A 193 19.49 -0.87 -9.79
C LYS A 193 20.57 0.22 -9.84
N LYS A 194 20.19 1.47 -10.17
CA LYS A 194 21.11 2.62 -10.12
C LYS A 194 21.57 2.85 -8.68
N LEU A 195 20.63 2.86 -7.74
CA LEU A 195 20.90 3.04 -6.32
C LEU A 195 21.92 2.00 -5.79
N LYS A 196 21.75 0.74 -6.16
CA LYS A 196 22.67 -0.34 -5.74
C LYS A 196 24.09 -0.15 -6.27
N ARG A 197 24.25 0.36 -7.50
CA ARG A 197 25.58 0.62 -8.12
C ARG A 197 26.33 1.77 -7.44
N ASN A 198 25.62 2.78 -6.96
CA ASN A 198 26.20 3.95 -6.32
C ASN A 198 26.58 3.71 -4.84
N ASN A 199 26.17 2.58 -4.25
CA ASN A 199 26.45 2.20 -2.87
C ASN A 199 27.44 1.01 -2.75
N ASN A 200 28.00 0.53 -3.87
CA ASN A 200 29.12 -0.40 -3.94
C ASN A 200 30.39 0.36 -4.33
#